data_b0d2a2e18133d5c02fa72d5c1bc497ed
#
_entry.id   b0d2a2e18133d5c02fa72d5c1bc497ed
#
_cell.length_a   1.000
_cell.length_b   1.000
_cell.length_c   1.000
_cell.angle_alpha   90.00
_cell.angle_beta   90.00
_cell.angle_gamma   90.00
#
_symmetry.space_group_name_H-M   'P 1'
#
loop_
_entity.id
_entity.type
_entity.pdbx_description
1 polymer ?
#
loop_
_entity_poly.entity_id
_entity_poly.type
_entity_poly.pdbx_seq_one_letter_code
_entity_poly.pdbx_strand_id
1 'polypeptide(L)'
;MAFKKLKIIISGGGTGGHIFPAISIADKLMEVNPENEILFVGAKGKMEMEKVPAAGYKIVGLPIVGLQRKLNLRNIINNLQVPFKWLASRRKASKIIKDFKPDIAIGVGGYASAPMLNQATRKKIPSLIQEQNSYAGITNRMLGKKVRKICVAYEGMERFFPEDKIVMTGNPIRKDIVPACPEMVKEGLEYYGLDARKKHIFIVGGSLGSATLNKAVMKWINDGCTGGEDVEILWQCGRYYKEETDKFMSDAQKAGIGGKFLAHIHHTDFIKRMDLAYAISDIVVSRAGASTVSELCNAHKAVIFVPSPNVAEDHQTHNAMALLNKNAAMLVNDSEAEEKLMATAIYTLKDHKKLESLEKNIATMAMTDSDMAIVKEAYKIVR
;
A
#
# COMPACT_ATOMS: atom_id res chain seq x y z
N MET A 1 -1.62 16.23 -25.84
CA MET A 1 -2.38 15.13 -26.45
C MET A 1 -3.83 15.27 -26.00
N ALA A 2 -4.80 15.35 -26.93
CA ALA A 2 -6.21 15.35 -26.53
C ALA A 2 -6.60 13.92 -26.12
N PHE A 3 -7.07 13.75 -24.88
CA PHE A 3 -7.61 12.50 -24.36
C PHE A 3 -9.07 12.37 -24.82
N LYS A 4 -9.38 11.42 -25.70
CA LYS A 4 -10.74 11.17 -26.17
C LYS A 4 -11.60 10.53 -25.07
N LYS A 5 -12.91 10.66 -25.16
CA LYS A 5 -13.87 9.94 -24.29
C LYS A 5 -13.66 8.42 -24.43
N LEU A 6 -13.62 7.70 -23.31
CA LEU A 6 -13.51 6.25 -23.22
C LEU A 6 -14.54 5.65 -22.25
N LYS A 7 -14.96 4.43 -22.56
CA LYS A 7 -15.66 3.54 -21.63
C LYS A 7 -14.66 2.56 -21.03
N ILE A 8 -14.44 2.64 -19.74
CA ILE A 8 -13.32 1.99 -19.04
C ILE A 8 -13.85 1.02 -17.99
N ILE A 9 -13.43 -0.23 -18.04
CA ILE A 9 -13.60 -1.15 -16.93
C ILE A 9 -12.31 -1.20 -16.12
N ILE A 10 -12.43 -0.96 -14.79
CA ILE A 10 -11.34 -1.15 -13.84
C ILE A 10 -11.69 -2.34 -12.94
N SER A 11 -10.81 -3.34 -12.87
CA SER A 11 -11.09 -4.56 -12.12
C SER A 11 -9.95 -4.92 -11.18
N GLY A 12 -10.31 -5.13 -9.93
CA GLY A 12 -9.41 -5.52 -8.86
C GLY A 12 -10.11 -5.54 -7.52
N GLY A 13 -9.40 -5.86 -6.47
CA GLY A 13 -9.95 -5.85 -5.13
C GLY A 13 -9.39 -6.92 -4.20
N GLY A 14 -10.09 -7.13 -3.10
CA GLY A 14 -9.73 -8.04 -2.03
C GLY A 14 -8.91 -7.40 -0.92
N THR A 15 -8.11 -6.36 -1.21
CA THR A 15 -7.32 -5.61 -0.22
C THR A 15 -7.21 -4.15 -0.60
N GLY A 16 -6.92 -3.28 0.40
CA GLY A 16 -6.68 -1.85 0.16
C GLY A 16 -5.54 -1.58 -0.83
N GLY A 17 -4.50 -2.44 -0.84
CA GLY A 17 -3.37 -2.32 -1.76
C GLY A 17 -3.73 -2.43 -3.26
N HIS A 18 -4.89 -3.03 -3.59
CA HIS A 18 -5.41 -3.05 -4.95
C HIS A 18 -6.49 -1.97 -5.18
N ILE A 19 -7.31 -1.69 -4.15
CA ILE A 19 -8.48 -0.81 -4.29
C ILE A 19 -8.04 0.65 -4.43
N PHE A 20 -7.14 1.13 -3.59
CA PHE A 20 -6.71 2.53 -3.62
C PHE A 20 -5.94 2.90 -4.90
N PRO A 21 -4.98 2.10 -5.41
CA PRO A 21 -4.41 2.34 -6.74
C PRO A 21 -5.45 2.36 -7.86
N ALA A 22 -6.48 1.48 -7.79
CA ALA A 22 -7.56 1.47 -8.78
C ALA A 22 -8.37 2.77 -8.77
N ILE A 23 -8.70 3.30 -7.58
CA ILE A 23 -9.40 4.57 -7.41
C ILE A 23 -8.53 5.72 -7.92
N SER A 24 -7.24 5.76 -7.57
CA SER A 24 -6.33 6.80 -8.04
C SER A 24 -6.21 6.83 -9.57
N ILE A 25 -6.14 5.66 -10.23
CA ILE A 25 -6.18 5.56 -11.70
C ILE A 25 -7.51 6.10 -12.24
N ALA A 26 -8.64 5.77 -11.61
CA ALA A 26 -9.95 6.25 -12.02
C ALA A 26 -10.07 7.78 -11.90
N ASP A 27 -9.62 8.34 -10.77
CA ASP A 27 -9.63 9.79 -10.53
C ASP A 27 -8.79 10.52 -11.58
N LYS A 28 -7.61 10.00 -11.92
CA LYS A 28 -6.77 10.58 -12.98
C LYS A 28 -7.41 10.45 -14.36
N LEU A 29 -8.08 9.35 -14.67
CA LEU A 29 -8.84 9.18 -15.92
C LEU A 29 -9.98 10.20 -16.04
N MET A 30 -10.67 10.49 -14.95
CA MET A 30 -11.73 11.53 -14.93
C MET A 30 -11.13 12.94 -14.99
N GLU A 31 -9.97 13.18 -14.38
CA GLU A 31 -9.26 14.46 -14.44
C GLU A 31 -8.83 14.81 -15.86
N VAL A 32 -8.31 13.84 -16.62
CA VAL A 32 -7.84 14.08 -18.00
C VAL A 32 -8.99 14.17 -19.02
N ASN A 33 -10.11 13.54 -18.76
CA ASN A 33 -11.34 13.69 -19.54
C ASN A 33 -12.58 13.36 -18.68
N PRO A 34 -13.31 14.38 -18.22
CA PRO A 34 -14.53 14.21 -17.41
C PRO A 34 -15.69 13.48 -18.11
N GLU A 35 -15.64 13.32 -19.43
CA GLU A 35 -16.64 12.56 -20.19
C GLU A 35 -16.41 11.04 -20.15
N ASN A 36 -15.30 10.57 -19.59
CA ASN A 36 -15.01 9.15 -19.43
C ASN A 36 -16.12 8.45 -18.63
N GLU A 37 -16.49 7.25 -19.05
CA GLU A 37 -17.42 6.40 -18.33
C GLU A 37 -16.65 5.25 -17.65
N ILE A 38 -16.61 5.24 -16.32
CA ILE A 38 -15.85 4.25 -15.55
C ILE A 38 -16.82 3.29 -14.84
N LEU A 39 -16.58 1.98 -15.02
CA LEU A 39 -17.27 0.92 -14.30
C LEU A 39 -16.25 0.03 -13.58
N PHE A 40 -16.35 -0.04 -12.27
CA PHE A 40 -15.56 -0.98 -11.48
C PHE A 40 -16.17 -2.38 -11.48
N VAL A 41 -15.30 -3.40 -11.44
CA VAL A 41 -15.72 -4.79 -11.30
C VAL A 41 -14.86 -5.46 -10.22
N GLY A 42 -15.48 -5.86 -9.11
CA GLY A 42 -14.84 -6.43 -7.94
C GLY A 42 -15.44 -7.76 -7.50
N ALA A 43 -15.08 -8.28 -6.34
CA ALA A 43 -15.67 -9.47 -5.73
C ALA A 43 -16.86 -9.08 -4.82
N LYS A 44 -17.99 -9.77 -4.98
CA LYS A 44 -19.18 -9.53 -4.16
C LYS A 44 -18.89 -9.73 -2.67
N GLY A 45 -19.34 -8.77 -1.83
CA GLY A 45 -19.22 -8.83 -0.37
C GLY A 45 -17.79 -8.59 0.15
N LYS A 46 -16.95 -7.91 -0.64
CA LYS A 46 -15.59 -7.50 -0.24
C LYS A 46 -15.48 -5.99 -0.12
N MET A 47 -14.37 -5.53 0.44
CA MET A 47 -14.11 -4.12 0.77
C MET A 47 -14.34 -3.16 -0.41
N GLU A 48 -14.04 -3.59 -1.63
CA GLU A 48 -14.26 -2.78 -2.83
C GLU A 48 -15.73 -2.42 -3.05
N MET A 49 -16.66 -3.26 -2.61
CA MET A 49 -18.11 -2.98 -2.74
C MET A 49 -18.59 -1.81 -1.86
N GLU A 50 -17.77 -1.39 -0.88
CA GLU A 50 -18.00 -0.24 -0.01
C GLU A 50 -17.13 0.95 -0.42
N LYS A 51 -15.82 0.71 -0.62
CA LYS A 51 -14.85 1.79 -0.84
C LYS A 51 -14.97 2.46 -2.20
N VAL A 52 -15.30 1.69 -3.25
CA VAL A 52 -15.46 2.24 -4.60
C VAL A 52 -16.70 3.15 -4.70
N PRO A 53 -17.90 2.78 -4.20
CA PRO A 53 -19.03 3.71 -4.14
C PRO A 53 -18.76 4.94 -3.27
N ALA A 54 -18.05 4.79 -2.15
CA ALA A 54 -17.66 5.92 -1.30
C ALA A 54 -16.74 6.92 -2.02
N ALA A 55 -16.00 6.46 -3.05
CA ALA A 55 -15.21 7.31 -3.95
C ALA A 55 -16.02 7.84 -5.17
N GLY A 56 -17.32 7.62 -5.23
CA GLY A 56 -18.21 8.15 -6.29
C GLY A 56 -18.33 7.26 -7.54
N TYR A 57 -17.78 6.05 -7.54
CA TYR A 57 -17.80 5.18 -8.73
C TYR A 57 -18.82 4.06 -8.64
N LYS A 58 -19.38 3.67 -9.79
CA LYS A 58 -20.23 2.50 -9.92
C LYS A 58 -19.41 1.22 -9.88
N ILE A 59 -19.88 0.19 -9.17
CA ILE A 59 -19.22 -1.12 -9.09
C ILE A 59 -20.20 -2.27 -9.27
N VAL A 60 -19.76 -3.32 -9.94
CA VAL A 60 -20.47 -4.60 -10.07
C VAL A 60 -19.65 -5.72 -9.43
N GLY A 61 -20.26 -6.43 -8.47
CA GLY A 61 -19.61 -7.56 -7.80
C GLY A 61 -19.74 -8.87 -8.57
N LEU A 62 -18.64 -9.57 -8.81
CA LEU A 62 -18.60 -10.95 -9.32
C LEU A 62 -18.72 -11.95 -8.16
N PRO A 63 -19.30 -13.14 -8.35
CA PRO A 63 -19.38 -14.18 -7.33
C PRO A 63 -18.07 -14.95 -7.12
N ILE A 64 -16.93 -14.32 -7.43
CA ILE A 64 -15.59 -14.89 -7.32
C ILE A 64 -15.13 -14.95 -5.86
N VAL A 65 -14.35 -15.94 -5.53
CA VAL A 65 -13.67 -16.11 -4.24
C VAL A 65 -12.21 -16.49 -4.48
N GLY A 66 -11.35 -16.06 -3.58
CA GLY A 66 -9.94 -16.48 -3.57
C GLY A 66 -9.79 -17.90 -3.02
N LEU A 67 -8.79 -18.62 -3.50
CA LEU A 67 -8.38 -19.90 -2.95
C LEU A 67 -7.94 -19.74 -1.49
N GLN A 68 -8.50 -20.57 -0.61
CA GLN A 68 -8.12 -20.64 0.80
C GLN A 68 -6.88 -21.52 0.94
N ARG A 69 -5.77 -20.94 1.45
CA ARG A 69 -4.48 -21.64 1.54
C ARG A 69 -4.34 -22.55 2.76
N LYS A 70 -5.03 -22.23 3.88
CA LYS A 70 -5.00 -23.08 5.08
C LYS A 70 -5.80 -24.34 4.84
N LEU A 71 -5.17 -25.51 5.03
CA LEU A 71 -5.79 -26.83 4.87
C LEU A 71 -6.60 -27.18 6.12
N ASN A 72 -7.86 -26.76 6.16
CA ASN A 72 -8.86 -27.26 7.10
C ASN A 72 -10.12 -27.67 6.34
N LEU A 73 -10.96 -28.52 6.93
CA LEU A 73 -12.18 -29.10 6.31
C LEU A 73 -13.07 -27.99 5.70
N ARG A 74 -13.26 -26.87 6.39
CA ARG A 74 -14.07 -25.74 5.95
C ARG A 74 -13.49 -25.09 4.68
N ASN A 75 -12.16 -24.95 4.61
CA ASN A 75 -11.47 -24.38 3.46
C ASN A 75 -11.46 -25.32 2.26
N ILE A 76 -11.36 -26.64 2.51
CA ILE A 76 -11.45 -27.66 1.46
C ILE A 76 -12.84 -27.57 0.79
N ILE A 77 -13.93 -27.56 1.59
CA ILE A 77 -15.31 -27.41 1.07
C ILE A 77 -15.46 -26.08 0.32
N ASN A 78 -14.93 -24.97 0.85
CA ASN A 78 -14.98 -23.68 0.17
C ASN A 78 -14.21 -23.70 -1.16
N ASN A 79 -13.07 -24.40 -1.21
CA ASN A 79 -12.27 -24.53 -2.42
C ASN A 79 -12.96 -25.36 -3.52
N LEU A 80 -13.79 -26.35 -3.16
CA LEU A 80 -14.60 -27.10 -4.13
C LEU A 80 -15.60 -26.21 -4.90
N GLN A 81 -16.01 -25.08 -4.34
CA GLN A 81 -16.90 -24.11 -5.01
C GLN A 81 -16.15 -23.19 -5.99
N VAL A 82 -14.81 -23.11 -5.91
CA VAL A 82 -14.02 -22.18 -6.72
C VAL A 82 -14.21 -22.36 -8.23
N PRO A 83 -14.18 -23.58 -8.80
CA PRO A 83 -14.41 -23.80 -10.24
C PRO A 83 -15.80 -23.30 -10.71
N PHE A 84 -16.84 -23.56 -9.93
CA PHE A 84 -18.21 -23.15 -10.26
C PHE A 84 -18.34 -21.62 -10.17
N LYS A 85 -17.80 -21.00 -9.12
CA LYS A 85 -17.76 -19.55 -8.95
C LYS A 85 -16.91 -18.86 -10.03
N TRP A 86 -15.83 -19.49 -10.45
CA TRP A 86 -15.04 -19.04 -11.58
C TRP A 86 -15.85 -19.00 -12.88
N LEU A 87 -16.56 -20.08 -13.21
CA LEU A 87 -17.38 -20.17 -14.41
C LEU A 87 -18.54 -19.15 -14.38
N ALA A 88 -19.22 -19.02 -13.25
CA ALA A 88 -20.29 -18.03 -13.04
C ALA A 88 -19.74 -16.61 -13.17
N SER A 89 -18.56 -16.31 -12.61
CA SER A 89 -17.90 -15.01 -12.72
C SER A 89 -17.53 -14.69 -14.16
N ARG A 90 -17.01 -15.66 -14.93
CA ARG A 90 -16.71 -15.48 -16.35
C ARG A 90 -17.98 -15.18 -17.19
N ARG A 91 -19.09 -15.89 -16.94
CA ARG A 91 -20.37 -15.63 -17.62
C ARG A 91 -20.86 -14.21 -17.30
N LYS A 92 -20.82 -13.81 -16.02
CA LYS A 92 -21.21 -12.45 -15.58
C LYS A 92 -20.30 -11.37 -16.18
N ALA A 93 -18.98 -11.59 -16.18
CA ALA A 93 -18.02 -10.68 -16.81
C ALA A 93 -18.28 -10.52 -18.32
N SER A 94 -18.59 -11.62 -19.03
CA SER A 94 -18.98 -11.57 -20.45
C SER A 94 -20.25 -10.75 -20.69
N LYS A 95 -21.25 -10.85 -19.78
CA LYS A 95 -22.48 -10.04 -19.83
C LYS A 95 -22.17 -8.56 -19.60
N ILE A 96 -21.39 -8.23 -18.56
CA ILE A 96 -20.95 -6.85 -18.27
C ILE A 96 -20.29 -6.21 -19.49
N ILE A 97 -19.37 -6.93 -20.15
CA ILE A 97 -18.71 -6.43 -21.37
C ILE A 97 -19.71 -6.18 -22.49
N LYS A 98 -20.68 -7.08 -22.69
CA LYS A 98 -21.72 -6.92 -23.72
C LYS A 98 -22.59 -5.69 -23.48
N ASP A 99 -22.95 -5.47 -22.21
CA ASP A 99 -23.89 -4.41 -21.81
C ASP A 99 -23.18 -3.04 -21.77
N PHE A 100 -21.96 -2.97 -21.19
CA PHE A 100 -21.20 -1.73 -21.03
C PHE A 100 -20.41 -1.32 -22.27
N LYS A 101 -19.96 -2.28 -23.11
CA LYS A 101 -19.15 -2.10 -24.32
C LYS A 101 -17.89 -1.26 -24.06
N PRO A 102 -16.96 -1.73 -23.21
CA PRO A 102 -15.78 -0.97 -22.85
C PRO A 102 -14.78 -0.86 -24.01
N ASP A 103 -14.14 0.29 -24.12
CA ASP A 103 -13.00 0.52 -25.04
C ASP A 103 -11.70 -0.09 -24.47
N ILE A 104 -11.60 -0.18 -23.14
CA ILE A 104 -10.42 -0.71 -22.44
C ILE A 104 -10.81 -1.37 -21.11
N ALA A 105 -10.02 -2.36 -20.71
CA ALA A 105 -10.06 -2.97 -19.39
C ALA A 105 -8.72 -2.85 -18.66
N ILE A 106 -8.75 -2.34 -17.43
CA ILE A 106 -7.58 -2.17 -16.55
C ILE A 106 -7.69 -3.13 -15.39
N GLY A 107 -6.67 -3.96 -15.18
CA GLY A 107 -6.56 -4.87 -14.04
C GLY A 107 -5.57 -4.35 -13.02
N VAL A 108 -5.96 -4.24 -11.75
CA VAL A 108 -5.08 -3.79 -10.67
C VAL A 108 -4.69 -4.92 -9.71
N GLY A 109 -4.88 -6.17 -10.12
CA GLY A 109 -4.54 -7.32 -9.31
C GLY A 109 -5.66 -7.82 -8.39
N GLY A 110 -5.31 -8.79 -7.57
CA GLY A 110 -6.27 -9.55 -6.77
C GLY A 110 -7.06 -10.57 -7.62
N TYR A 111 -7.62 -11.58 -6.95
CA TYR A 111 -8.39 -12.63 -7.64
C TYR A 111 -9.66 -12.10 -8.34
N ALA A 112 -10.15 -10.93 -7.95
CA ALA A 112 -11.34 -10.29 -8.54
C ALA A 112 -11.10 -9.85 -9.99
N SER A 113 -9.89 -9.44 -10.35
CA SER A 113 -9.56 -8.99 -11.72
C SER A 113 -9.46 -10.12 -12.73
N ALA A 114 -9.13 -11.35 -12.28
CA ALA A 114 -8.87 -12.47 -13.18
C ALA A 114 -10.03 -12.81 -14.14
N PRO A 115 -11.28 -13.02 -13.71
CA PRO A 115 -12.37 -13.37 -14.63
C PRO A 115 -12.71 -12.22 -15.59
N MET A 116 -12.59 -10.97 -15.13
CA MET A 116 -12.92 -9.79 -15.96
C MET A 116 -11.90 -9.59 -17.07
N LEU A 117 -10.60 -9.53 -16.73
CA LEU A 117 -9.53 -9.35 -17.70
C LEU A 117 -9.40 -10.57 -18.64
N ASN A 118 -9.66 -11.78 -18.14
CA ASN A 118 -9.70 -12.97 -18.99
C ASN A 118 -10.79 -12.86 -20.07
N GLN A 119 -11.97 -12.33 -19.74
CA GLN A 119 -13.03 -12.14 -20.74
C GLN A 119 -12.74 -10.95 -21.67
N ALA A 120 -12.19 -9.86 -21.16
CA ALA A 120 -11.79 -8.70 -21.97
C ALA A 120 -10.78 -9.10 -23.03
N THR A 121 -9.69 -9.78 -22.64
CA THR A 121 -8.65 -10.24 -23.58
C THR A 121 -9.16 -11.25 -24.60
N ARG A 122 -10.05 -12.20 -24.20
CA ARG A 122 -10.69 -13.13 -25.13
C ARG A 122 -11.57 -12.43 -26.19
N LYS A 123 -12.20 -11.32 -25.83
CA LYS A 123 -13.02 -10.49 -26.72
C LYS A 123 -12.18 -9.44 -27.46
N LYS A 124 -10.84 -9.52 -27.39
CA LYS A 124 -9.88 -8.62 -28.03
C LYS A 124 -10.00 -7.15 -27.59
N ILE A 125 -10.61 -6.89 -26.42
CA ILE A 125 -10.68 -5.55 -25.83
C ILE A 125 -9.25 -5.19 -25.37
N PRO A 126 -8.73 -4.01 -25.74
CA PRO A 126 -7.46 -3.51 -25.22
C PRO A 126 -7.42 -3.64 -23.70
N SER A 127 -6.36 -4.21 -23.16
CA SER A 127 -6.26 -4.45 -21.73
C SER A 127 -4.85 -4.19 -21.24
N LEU A 128 -4.72 -3.60 -20.07
CA LEU A 128 -3.47 -3.49 -19.33
C LEU A 128 -3.67 -3.99 -17.88
N ILE A 129 -2.57 -4.34 -17.24
CA ILE A 129 -2.53 -4.61 -15.80
C ILE A 129 -1.51 -3.70 -15.13
N GLN A 130 -1.78 -3.38 -13.86
CA GLN A 130 -0.85 -2.70 -12.98
C GLN A 130 -0.45 -3.67 -11.86
N GLU A 131 0.87 -3.83 -11.63
CA GLU A 131 1.44 -4.64 -10.57
C GLU A 131 2.12 -3.72 -9.56
N GLN A 132 1.66 -3.79 -8.31
CA GLN A 132 2.09 -2.91 -7.25
C GLN A 132 3.34 -3.40 -6.51
N ASN A 133 3.60 -4.69 -6.53
CA ASN A 133 4.62 -5.34 -5.71
C ASN A 133 5.86 -5.72 -6.55
N SER A 134 6.99 -5.82 -5.88
CA SER A 134 8.24 -6.30 -6.50
C SER A 134 8.21 -7.82 -6.81
N TYR A 135 7.24 -8.54 -6.24
CA TYR A 135 6.93 -9.94 -6.57
C TYR A 135 5.52 -10.01 -7.14
N ALA A 136 5.41 -10.37 -8.42
CA ALA A 136 4.13 -10.32 -9.10
C ALA A 136 3.12 -11.34 -8.58
N GLY A 137 1.90 -10.88 -8.29
CA GLY A 137 0.81 -11.73 -7.86
C GLY A 137 0.38 -12.74 -8.94
N ILE A 138 -0.09 -13.93 -8.52
CA ILE A 138 -0.49 -15.04 -9.43
C ILE A 138 -1.46 -14.56 -10.51
N THR A 139 -2.45 -13.74 -10.15
CA THR A 139 -3.43 -13.22 -11.11
C THR A 139 -2.76 -12.42 -12.23
N ASN A 140 -1.88 -11.49 -11.87
CA ASN A 140 -1.19 -10.66 -12.85
C ASN A 140 -0.22 -11.49 -13.71
N ARG A 141 0.48 -12.47 -13.12
CA ARG A 141 1.33 -13.42 -13.89
C ARG A 141 0.52 -14.19 -14.93
N MET A 142 -0.68 -14.68 -14.58
CA MET A 142 -1.56 -15.38 -15.53
C MET A 142 -2.08 -14.47 -16.65
N LEU A 143 -2.32 -13.20 -16.35
CA LEU A 143 -2.85 -12.23 -17.31
C LEU A 143 -1.76 -11.60 -18.17
N GLY A 144 -0.52 -11.51 -17.71
CA GLY A 144 0.58 -10.80 -18.35
C GLY A 144 0.83 -11.20 -19.80
N LYS A 145 0.73 -12.50 -20.12
CA LYS A 145 0.88 -12.97 -21.52
C LYS A 145 -0.26 -12.50 -22.44
N LYS A 146 -1.43 -12.16 -21.89
CA LYS A 146 -2.66 -11.89 -22.65
C LYS A 146 -2.96 -10.40 -22.84
N VAL A 147 -2.51 -9.55 -21.91
CA VAL A 147 -2.74 -8.11 -21.97
C VAL A 147 -1.77 -7.43 -22.94
N ARG A 148 -2.08 -6.19 -23.34
CA ARG A 148 -1.24 -5.40 -24.24
C ARG A 148 -0.07 -4.74 -23.52
N LYS A 149 -0.28 -4.24 -22.28
CA LYS A 149 0.74 -3.57 -21.46
C LYS A 149 0.63 -3.96 -19.98
N ILE A 150 1.76 -3.86 -19.31
CA ILE A 150 1.95 -4.22 -17.91
C ILE A 150 2.69 -3.07 -17.25
N CYS A 151 1.96 -2.27 -16.48
CA CYS A 151 2.50 -1.18 -15.67
C CYS A 151 3.05 -1.76 -14.37
N VAL A 152 4.30 -1.50 -14.07
CA VAL A 152 4.99 -2.04 -12.89
C VAL A 152 5.59 -0.95 -12.04
N ALA A 153 5.77 -1.23 -10.74
CA ALA A 153 6.34 -0.30 -9.77
C ALA A 153 7.81 -0.60 -9.43
N TYR A 154 8.34 -1.74 -9.86
CA TYR A 154 9.69 -2.18 -9.52
C TYR A 154 10.42 -2.72 -10.76
N GLU A 155 11.74 -2.59 -10.75
CA GLU A 155 12.64 -3.21 -11.72
C GLU A 155 12.69 -4.75 -11.55
N GLY A 156 13.23 -5.47 -12.54
CA GLY A 156 13.40 -6.92 -12.48
C GLY A 156 12.10 -7.71 -12.69
N MET A 157 11.08 -7.08 -13.27
CA MET A 157 9.78 -7.71 -13.47
C MET A 157 9.71 -8.59 -14.73
N GLU A 158 10.73 -8.58 -15.57
CA GLU A 158 10.92 -9.47 -16.74
C GLU A 158 10.98 -10.96 -16.34
N ARG A 159 11.36 -11.26 -15.09
CA ARG A 159 11.28 -12.62 -14.53
C ARG A 159 9.85 -13.16 -14.39
N PHE A 160 8.84 -12.28 -14.45
CA PHE A 160 7.43 -12.64 -14.33
C PHE A 160 6.61 -12.36 -15.59
N PHE A 161 7.05 -11.39 -16.42
CA PHE A 161 6.28 -10.86 -17.53
C PHE A 161 7.10 -10.75 -18.81
N PRO A 162 6.46 -10.79 -19.99
CA PRO A 162 7.13 -10.48 -21.26
C PRO A 162 7.69 -9.06 -21.24
N GLU A 163 8.98 -8.91 -21.50
CA GLU A 163 9.72 -7.65 -21.39
C GLU A 163 9.16 -6.55 -22.30
N ASP A 164 8.76 -6.90 -23.53
CA ASP A 164 8.17 -6.00 -24.52
C ASP A 164 6.86 -5.33 -24.08
N LYS A 165 6.23 -5.87 -23.05
CA LYS A 165 4.97 -5.35 -22.49
C LYS A 165 5.15 -4.54 -21.22
N ILE A 166 6.31 -4.63 -20.56
CA ILE A 166 6.57 -3.94 -19.30
C ILE A 166 6.75 -2.44 -19.54
N VAL A 167 6.12 -1.65 -18.66
CA VAL A 167 6.35 -0.21 -18.57
C VAL A 167 6.52 0.15 -17.10
N MET A 168 7.64 0.76 -16.75
CA MET A 168 7.89 1.28 -15.43
C MET A 168 7.06 2.55 -15.23
N THR A 169 6.04 2.48 -14.37
CA THR A 169 5.13 3.60 -14.09
C THR A 169 5.12 4.01 -12.62
N GLY A 170 5.58 3.15 -11.73
CA GLY A 170 5.39 3.31 -10.30
C GLY A 170 4.00 2.90 -9.83
N ASN A 171 3.75 3.14 -8.55
CA ASN A 171 2.44 2.96 -7.93
C ASN A 171 1.71 4.30 -7.81
N PRO A 172 0.43 4.37 -8.16
CA PRO A 172 -0.39 5.51 -7.80
C PRO A 172 -0.47 5.64 -6.28
N ILE A 173 -0.11 6.79 -5.78
CA ILE A 173 -0.18 7.16 -4.36
C ILE A 173 -0.98 8.45 -4.21
N ARG A 174 -1.22 8.86 -2.98
CA ARG A 174 -1.88 10.12 -2.69
C ARG A 174 -1.04 11.31 -3.16
N LYS A 175 -1.69 12.33 -3.73
CA LYS A 175 -1.02 13.51 -4.31
C LYS A 175 -0.38 14.42 -3.27
N ASP A 176 -0.84 14.35 -2.02
CA ASP A 176 -0.32 15.12 -0.89
C ASP A 176 1.00 14.58 -0.32
N ILE A 177 1.42 13.38 -0.74
CA ILE A 177 2.70 12.79 -0.34
C ILE A 177 3.82 13.28 -1.26
N VAL A 178 4.53 14.29 -0.78
CA VAL A 178 5.65 14.97 -1.44
C VAL A 178 6.82 15.12 -0.47
N PRO A 179 8.03 15.43 -0.94
CA PRO A 179 9.14 15.78 -0.06
C PRO A 179 8.77 16.95 0.87
N ALA A 180 9.15 16.86 2.13
CA ALA A 180 8.80 17.86 3.14
C ALA A 180 9.38 19.23 2.80
N CYS A 181 8.58 20.28 3.00
CA CYS A 181 9.05 21.66 3.02
C CYS A 181 8.95 22.24 4.45
N PRO A 182 9.64 23.36 4.76
CA PRO A 182 9.61 23.97 6.09
C PRO A 182 8.21 24.25 6.62
N GLU A 183 7.30 24.68 5.73
CA GLU A 183 5.91 25.00 6.06
C GLU A 183 5.14 23.75 6.50
N MET A 184 5.31 22.63 5.79
CA MET A 184 4.70 21.33 6.15
C MET A 184 5.25 20.81 7.48
N VAL A 185 6.53 20.98 7.74
CA VAL A 185 7.15 20.58 9.01
C VAL A 185 6.55 21.39 10.16
N LYS A 186 6.47 22.72 10.01
CA LYS A 186 5.86 23.60 11.01
C LYS A 186 4.40 23.22 11.29
N GLU A 187 3.58 23.10 10.23
CA GLU A 187 2.17 22.69 10.35
C GLU A 187 2.05 21.32 11.03
N GLY A 188 2.92 20.38 10.67
CA GLY A 188 2.89 19.03 11.24
C GLY A 188 3.24 18.99 12.73
N LEU A 189 4.25 19.74 13.15
CA LEU A 189 4.60 19.85 14.56
C LEU A 189 3.45 20.46 15.38
N GLU A 190 2.83 21.52 14.86
CA GLU A 190 1.65 22.15 15.50
C GLU A 190 0.46 21.18 15.54
N TYR A 191 0.18 20.49 14.43
CA TYR A 191 -0.94 19.56 14.29
C TYR A 191 -0.85 18.35 15.25
N TYR A 192 0.35 17.79 15.43
CA TYR A 192 0.59 16.64 16.29
C TYR A 192 1.03 17.02 17.70
N GLY A 193 1.29 18.30 17.97
CA GLY A 193 1.71 18.80 19.30
C GLY A 193 3.12 18.33 19.66
N LEU A 194 4.06 18.32 18.73
CA LEU A 194 5.42 17.82 18.90
C LEU A 194 6.44 18.96 19.07
N ASP A 195 7.52 18.71 19.82
CA ASP A 195 8.58 19.68 20.09
C ASP A 195 9.62 19.71 18.94
N ALA A 196 9.73 20.84 18.25
CA ALA A 196 10.66 21.06 17.15
C ALA A 196 12.15 20.86 17.51
N ARG A 197 12.49 20.83 18.81
CA ARG A 197 13.88 20.61 19.30
C ARG A 197 14.23 19.15 19.38
N LYS A 198 13.28 18.25 19.27
CA LYS A 198 13.45 16.80 19.38
C LYS A 198 13.52 16.12 18.03
N LYS A 199 13.99 14.89 18.05
CA LYS A 199 13.96 13.98 16.90
C LYS A 199 12.67 13.17 16.92
N HIS A 200 12.11 12.90 15.74
CA HIS A 200 10.78 12.27 15.62
C HIS A 200 10.85 10.91 14.95
N ILE A 201 10.36 9.89 15.64
CA ILE A 201 10.12 8.55 15.09
C ILE A 201 8.63 8.40 14.81
N PHE A 202 8.26 8.15 13.57
CA PHE A 202 6.88 7.81 13.19
C PHE A 202 6.74 6.30 13.04
N ILE A 203 5.84 5.69 13.83
CA ILE A 203 5.57 4.24 13.80
C ILE A 203 4.17 3.99 13.27
N VAL A 204 4.06 3.24 12.15
CA VAL A 204 2.79 3.00 11.47
C VAL A 204 2.64 1.57 10.99
N GLY A 205 1.62 0.87 11.49
CA GLY A 205 1.32 -0.54 11.16
C GLY A 205 0.26 -0.74 10.08
N GLY A 206 -0.18 0.35 9.42
CA GLY A 206 -1.33 0.36 8.51
C GLY A 206 -2.66 0.59 9.26
N SER A 207 -3.78 0.76 8.54
CA SER A 207 -5.07 1.22 9.10
C SER A 207 -5.64 0.36 10.24
N LEU A 208 -5.33 -0.93 10.29
CA LEU A 208 -5.74 -1.83 11.36
C LEU A 208 -4.72 -1.93 12.50
N GLY A 209 -3.51 -1.42 12.28
CA GLY A 209 -2.39 -1.54 13.20
C GLY A 209 -1.58 -2.84 13.00
N SER A 210 -0.55 -3.00 13.81
CA SER A 210 0.33 -4.16 13.82
C SER A 210 0.68 -4.56 15.25
N ALA A 211 0.26 -5.75 15.66
CA ALA A 211 0.59 -6.29 17.00
C ALA A 211 2.09 -6.27 17.27
N THR A 212 2.90 -6.66 16.30
CA THR A 212 4.36 -6.72 16.42
C THR A 212 4.96 -5.34 16.69
N LEU A 213 4.57 -4.32 15.92
CA LEU A 213 5.05 -2.95 16.13
C LEU A 213 4.58 -2.40 17.48
N ASN A 214 3.32 -2.64 17.83
CA ASN A 214 2.77 -2.19 19.11
C ASN A 214 3.51 -2.83 20.29
N LYS A 215 3.77 -4.14 20.25
CA LYS A 215 4.53 -4.85 21.30
C LYS A 215 5.95 -4.31 21.42
N ALA A 216 6.62 -4.02 20.30
CA ALA A 216 7.96 -3.44 20.34
C ALA A 216 8.00 -2.08 21.05
N VAL A 217 7.01 -1.22 20.78
CA VAL A 217 6.89 0.08 21.49
C VAL A 217 6.57 -0.13 22.96
N MET A 218 5.59 -0.98 23.29
CA MET A 218 5.20 -1.27 24.67
C MET A 218 6.35 -1.87 25.48
N LYS A 219 7.11 -2.79 24.87
CA LYS A 219 8.30 -3.35 25.53
C LYS A 219 9.35 -2.27 25.81
N TRP A 220 9.67 -1.44 24.84
CA TRP A 220 10.61 -0.34 25.02
C TRP A 220 10.18 0.62 26.15
N ILE A 221 8.88 0.91 26.29
CA ILE A 221 8.34 1.70 27.38
C ILE A 221 8.57 0.98 28.72
N ASN A 222 8.27 -0.31 28.80
CA ASN A 222 8.49 -1.13 29.99
C ASN A 222 9.97 -1.20 30.41
N ASP A 223 10.87 -1.18 29.42
CA ASP A 223 12.34 -1.15 29.63
C ASP A 223 12.86 0.27 29.96
N GLY A 224 11.98 1.22 30.28
CA GLY A 224 12.32 2.57 30.72
C GLY A 224 12.69 3.56 29.62
N CYS A 225 12.25 3.34 28.38
CA CYS A 225 12.50 4.23 27.22
C CYS A 225 13.98 4.49 26.94
N THR A 226 14.82 3.48 27.07
CA THR A 226 16.29 3.61 26.98
C THR A 226 16.72 4.30 25.68
N GLY A 227 17.52 5.36 25.81
CA GLY A 227 18.09 6.14 24.68
C GLY A 227 17.16 7.15 24.06
N GLY A 228 15.93 7.33 24.61
CA GLY A 228 14.88 8.19 24.09
C GLY A 228 14.89 9.64 24.62
N GLU A 229 16.00 10.13 25.22
CA GLU A 229 16.06 11.43 25.92
C GLU A 229 15.66 12.60 25.01
N ASP A 230 16.09 12.58 23.73
CA ASP A 230 15.85 13.63 22.74
C ASP A 230 14.89 13.20 21.64
N VAL A 231 14.04 12.18 21.93
CA VAL A 231 13.14 11.59 20.93
C VAL A 231 11.68 11.80 21.32
N GLU A 232 10.86 12.10 20.33
CA GLU A 232 9.41 11.99 20.41
C GLU A 232 8.91 10.94 19.43
N ILE A 233 7.84 10.23 19.80
CA ILE A 233 7.27 9.16 18.99
C ILE A 233 5.85 9.52 18.62
N LEU A 234 5.57 9.58 17.31
CA LEU A 234 4.23 9.54 16.78
C LEU A 234 3.88 8.09 16.47
N TRP A 235 2.97 7.50 17.25
CA TRP A 235 2.65 6.08 17.17
C TRP A 235 1.22 5.83 16.73
N GLN A 236 1.03 5.30 15.54
CA GLN A 236 -0.27 4.81 15.08
C GLN A 236 -0.42 3.34 15.49
N CYS A 237 -1.11 3.12 16.60
CA CYS A 237 -1.36 1.77 17.13
C CYS A 237 -2.36 0.96 16.27
N GLY A 238 -3.24 1.66 15.55
CA GLY A 238 -4.29 1.07 14.70
C GLY A 238 -5.61 0.87 15.46
N ARG A 239 -6.72 0.96 14.72
CA ARG A 239 -8.07 0.89 15.29
C ARG A 239 -8.33 -0.39 16.07
N TYR A 240 -7.70 -1.49 15.66
CA TYR A 240 -7.90 -2.79 16.28
C TYR A 240 -7.27 -2.88 17.69
N TYR A 241 -6.21 -2.10 17.93
CA TYR A 241 -5.42 -2.15 19.16
C TYR A 241 -5.58 -0.90 20.04
N LYS A 242 -6.49 0.01 19.68
CA LYS A 242 -6.64 1.30 20.38
C LYS A 242 -6.94 1.12 21.86
N GLU A 243 -7.93 0.30 22.20
CA GLU A 243 -8.33 0.07 23.60
C GLU A 243 -7.20 -0.58 24.43
N GLU A 244 -6.50 -1.57 23.84
CA GLU A 244 -5.34 -2.21 24.48
C GLU A 244 -4.22 -1.21 24.73
N THR A 245 -3.93 -0.36 23.74
CA THR A 245 -2.89 0.66 23.81
C THR A 245 -3.22 1.73 24.84
N ASP A 246 -4.47 2.24 24.86
CA ASP A 246 -4.92 3.24 25.85
C ASP A 246 -4.81 2.71 27.28
N LYS A 247 -5.24 1.47 27.49
CA LYS A 247 -5.10 0.81 28.78
C LYS A 247 -3.64 0.69 29.19
N PHE A 248 -2.78 0.20 28.29
CA PHE A 248 -1.35 0.07 28.57
C PHE A 248 -0.71 1.41 28.95
N MET A 249 -0.97 2.49 28.18
CA MET A 249 -0.43 3.82 28.47
C MET A 249 -0.92 4.38 29.81
N SER A 250 -2.19 4.18 30.14
CA SER A 250 -2.75 4.57 31.46
C SER A 250 -2.11 3.80 32.61
N ASP A 251 -1.93 2.49 32.46
CA ASP A 251 -1.32 1.64 33.49
C ASP A 251 0.17 1.96 33.65
N ALA A 252 0.89 2.20 32.59
CA ALA A 252 2.30 2.64 32.63
C ALA A 252 2.46 3.99 33.34
N GLN A 253 1.56 4.95 33.06
CA GLN A 253 1.57 6.25 33.72
C GLN A 253 1.33 6.13 35.24
N LYS A 254 0.36 5.32 35.68
CA LYS A 254 0.07 5.07 37.10
C LYS A 254 1.22 4.39 37.81
N ALA A 255 1.90 3.48 37.13
CA ALA A 255 3.05 2.74 37.66
C ALA A 255 4.37 3.52 37.62
N GLY A 256 4.40 4.72 36.99
CA GLY A 256 5.62 5.50 36.78
C GLY A 256 6.61 4.89 35.80
N ILE A 257 6.16 3.91 34.97
CA ILE A 257 6.94 3.25 33.93
C ILE A 257 7.18 4.25 32.79
N GLY A 258 8.40 4.25 32.24
CA GLY A 258 8.81 5.22 31.19
C GLY A 258 9.12 6.63 31.75
N GLY A 259 8.74 6.92 32.99
CA GLY A 259 9.05 8.19 33.67
C GLY A 259 8.61 9.41 32.85
N LYS A 260 9.47 10.45 32.77
CA LYS A 260 9.21 11.67 32.00
C LYS A 260 9.08 11.45 30.49
N PHE A 261 9.61 10.34 29.97
CA PHE A 261 9.59 10.05 28.53
C PHE A 261 8.21 9.65 28.02
N LEU A 262 7.32 9.16 28.89
CA LEU A 262 5.96 8.77 28.50
C LEU A 262 5.18 9.95 27.89
N ALA A 263 5.46 11.18 28.35
CA ALA A 263 4.86 12.40 27.79
C ALA A 263 5.29 12.72 26.36
N HIS A 264 6.35 12.08 25.85
CA HIS A 264 6.87 12.25 24.49
C HIS A 264 6.41 11.14 23.53
N ILE A 265 5.42 10.33 23.93
CA ILE A 265 4.84 9.27 23.13
C ILE A 265 3.39 9.63 22.80
N HIS A 266 3.17 10.06 21.56
CA HIS A 266 1.88 10.47 21.03
C HIS A 266 1.25 9.32 20.28
N HIS A 267 0.26 8.63 20.88
CA HIS A 267 -0.39 7.49 20.25
C HIS A 267 -1.80 7.82 19.74
N THR A 268 -2.14 7.26 18.59
CA THR A 268 -3.47 7.40 17.96
C THR A 268 -3.88 6.12 17.26
N ASP A 269 -5.18 5.94 17.05
CA ASP A 269 -5.71 4.80 16.29
C ASP A 269 -5.48 4.95 14.77
N PHE A 270 -5.50 6.20 14.26
CA PHE A 270 -5.43 6.46 12.84
C PHE A 270 -4.80 7.82 12.51
N ILE A 271 -3.90 7.85 11.56
CA ILE A 271 -3.29 9.08 11.03
C ILE A 271 -4.14 9.64 9.89
N LYS A 272 -4.71 10.82 10.07
CA LYS A 272 -5.51 11.51 9.04
C LYS A 272 -4.63 12.29 8.07
N ARG A 273 -3.60 12.98 8.57
CA ARG A 273 -2.66 13.79 7.82
C ARG A 273 -1.31 13.07 7.70
N MET A 274 -1.27 12.01 6.85
CA MET A 274 -0.04 11.25 6.61
C MET A 274 1.07 12.12 5.98
N ASP A 275 0.70 13.08 5.15
CA ASP A 275 1.57 14.10 4.59
C ASP A 275 2.37 14.81 5.68
N LEU A 276 1.70 15.29 6.71
CA LEU A 276 2.33 15.95 7.85
C LEU A 276 3.11 14.97 8.74
N ALA A 277 2.59 13.76 8.95
CA ALA A 277 3.29 12.73 9.72
C ALA A 277 4.63 12.35 9.06
N TYR A 278 4.64 12.19 7.74
CA TYR A 278 5.90 12.00 7.02
C TYR A 278 6.78 13.26 7.07
N ALA A 279 6.22 14.46 6.90
CA ALA A 279 7.00 15.69 6.86
C ALA A 279 7.83 15.89 8.15
N ILE A 280 7.24 15.64 9.33
CA ILE A 280 7.91 15.84 10.63
C ILE A 280 8.87 14.71 11.01
N SER A 281 8.78 13.54 10.38
CA SER A 281 9.54 12.36 10.79
C SER A 281 11.01 12.45 10.34
N ASP A 282 11.94 12.19 11.26
CA ASP A 282 13.35 11.95 10.94
C ASP A 282 13.53 10.49 10.47
N ILE A 283 12.78 9.55 11.04
CA ILE A 283 12.76 8.15 10.62
C ILE A 283 11.35 7.56 10.75
N VAL A 284 10.99 6.71 9.79
CA VAL A 284 9.71 6.01 9.81
C VAL A 284 9.94 4.53 10.08
N VAL A 285 9.11 3.95 10.95
CA VAL A 285 9.04 2.50 11.17
C VAL A 285 7.71 2.01 10.62
N SER A 286 7.74 1.07 9.68
CA SER A 286 6.52 0.66 8.98
C SER A 286 6.52 -0.79 8.50
N ARG A 287 5.33 -1.29 8.18
CA ARG A 287 5.14 -2.47 7.32
C ARG A 287 5.49 -2.12 5.86
N ALA A 288 6.00 -3.09 5.10
CA ALA A 288 6.41 -2.89 3.71
C ALA A 288 5.29 -3.14 2.68
N GLY A 289 4.11 -2.55 2.92
CA GLY A 289 3.03 -2.56 1.93
C GLY A 289 3.39 -1.75 0.68
N ALA A 290 2.95 -2.17 -0.50
CA ALA A 290 3.35 -1.56 -1.77
C ALA A 290 3.09 -0.04 -1.82
N SER A 291 1.92 0.43 -1.37
CA SER A 291 1.61 1.87 -1.32
C SER A 291 2.52 2.61 -0.34
N THR A 292 2.73 2.05 0.86
CA THR A 292 3.58 2.66 1.89
C THR A 292 5.02 2.80 1.41
N VAL A 293 5.57 1.77 0.75
CA VAL A 293 6.91 1.83 0.17
C VAL A 293 7.01 2.97 -0.85
N SER A 294 6.04 3.06 -1.75
CA SER A 294 6.02 4.12 -2.78
C SER A 294 5.80 5.51 -2.17
N GLU A 295 4.96 5.65 -1.13
CA GLU A 295 4.79 6.90 -0.38
C GLU A 295 6.09 7.34 0.27
N LEU A 296 6.82 6.42 0.92
CA LEU A 296 8.10 6.73 1.57
C LEU A 296 9.19 7.12 0.57
N CYS A 297 9.22 6.48 -0.61
CA CYS A 297 10.10 6.90 -1.70
C CYS A 297 9.81 8.34 -2.12
N ASN A 298 8.54 8.70 -2.33
CA ASN A 298 8.15 10.03 -2.75
C ASN A 298 8.29 11.09 -1.65
N ALA A 299 8.13 10.70 -0.38
CA ALA A 299 8.38 11.58 0.77
C ALA A 299 9.88 11.72 1.11
N HIS A 300 10.76 10.95 0.46
CA HIS A 300 12.21 10.89 0.70
C HIS A 300 12.57 10.57 2.16
N LYS A 301 11.83 9.65 2.82
CA LYS A 301 12.00 9.38 4.25
C LYS A 301 12.85 8.16 4.53
N ALA A 302 13.83 8.32 5.43
CA ALA A 302 14.54 7.19 6.02
C ALA A 302 13.54 6.23 6.68
N VAL A 303 13.69 4.92 6.44
CA VAL A 303 12.74 3.93 6.90
C VAL A 303 13.37 2.65 7.41
N ILE A 304 12.77 2.09 8.47
CA ILE A 304 12.99 0.72 8.93
C ILE A 304 11.72 -0.07 8.64
N PHE A 305 11.82 -1.02 7.72
CA PHE A 305 10.72 -1.93 7.45
C PHE A 305 10.70 -3.11 8.40
N VAL A 306 9.49 -3.47 8.83
CA VAL A 306 9.20 -4.72 9.53
C VAL A 306 8.18 -5.48 8.68
N PRO A 307 8.61 -6.31 7.71
CA PRO A 307 7.70 -7.02 6.81
C PRO A 307 6.78 -7.95 7.59
N SER A 308 5.49 -7.97 7.24
CA SER A 308 4.53 -8.91 7.84
C SER A 308 4.68 -10.30 7.23
N PRO A 309 4.83 -11.36 8.04
CA PRO A 309 4.88 -12.74 7.53
C PRO A 309 3.49 -13.25 7.10
N ASN A 310 2.42 -12.54 7.43
CA ASN A 310 1.03 -12.98 7.23
C ASN A 310 0.43 -12.49 5.90
N VAL A 311 1.25 -12.11 4.92
CA VAL A 311 0.80 -11.66 3.60
C VAL A 311 0.98 -12.75 2.54
N ALA A 312 0.23 -12.64 1.45
CA ALA A 312 0.34 -13.59 0.34
C ALA A 312 1.72 -13.47 -0.31
N GLU A 313 2.35 -14.61 -0.63
CA GLU A 313 3.60 -14.69 -1.41
C GLU A 313 4.76 -13.86 -0.84
N ASP A 314 4.72 -13.58 0.46
CA ASP A 314 5.76 -12.83 1.18
C ASP A 314 6.14 -11.48 0.51
N HIS A 315 5.15 -10.84 -0.15
CA HIS A 315 5.48 -9.65 -0.94
C HIS A 315 5.97 -8.47 -0.10
N GLN A 316 5.68 -8.39 1.20
CA GLN A 316 6.25 -7.33 2.02
C GLN A 316 7.76 -7.48 2.18
N THR A 317 8.25 -8.71 2.39
CA THR A 317 9.71 -8.95 2.42
C THR A 317 10.34 -8.61 1.07
N HIS A 318 9.73 -9.04 -0.03
CA HIS A 318 10.23 -8.71 -1.37
C HIS A 318 10.24 -7.20 -1.64
N ASN A 319 9.21 -6.46 -1.24
CA ASN A 319 9.15 -5.00 -1.38
C ASN A 319 10.25 -4.32 -0.55
N ALA A 320 10.44 -4.72 0.71
CA ALA A 320 11.49 -4.20 1.57
C ALA A 320 12.89 -4.48 1.00
N MET A 321 13.12 -5.71 0.53
CA MET A 321 14.40 -6.12 -0.07
C MET A 321 14.75 -5.32 -1.33
N ALA A 322 13.77 -4.89 -2.12
CA ALA A 322 14.01 -4.05 -3.29
C ALA A 322 14.68 -2.70 -2.90
N LEU A 323 14.33 -2.14 -1.74
CA LEU A 323 14.94 -0.93 -1.20
C LEU A 323 16.24 -1.23 -0.45
N LEU A 324 16.26 -2.31 0.33
CA LEU A 324 17.43 -2.73 1.09
C LEU A 324 18.65 -2.97 0.17
N ASN A 325 18.44 -3.64 -0.96
CA ASN A 325 19.49 -3.92 -1.95
C ASN A 325 20.08 -2.64 -2.59
N LYS A 326 19.38 -1.50 -2.50
CA LYS A 326 19.83 -0.18 -2.95
C LYS A 326 20.31 0.69 -1.77
N ASN A 327 20.48 0.13 -0.57
CA ASN A 327 20.80 0.84 0.66
C ASN A 327 19.82 2.00 0.96
N ALA A 328 18.57 1.87 0.52
CA ALA A 328 17.52 2.89 0.63
C ALA A 328 16.58 2.65 1.82
N ALA A 329 16.75 1.57 2.55
CA ALA A 329 15.97 1.23 3.75
C ALA A 329 16.77 0.33 4.68
N MET A 330 16.28 0.19 5.92
CA MET A 330 16.70 -0.85 6.86
C MET A 330 15.56 -1.86 7.05
N LEU A 331 15.90 -3.03 7.58
CA LEU A 331 14.94 -4.10 7.83
C LEU A 331 15.17 -4.72 9.22
N VAL A 332 14.10 -4.92 9.94
CA VAL A 332 14.04 -5.76 11.14
C VAL A 332 13.02 -6.87 10.90
N ASN A 333 13.41 -8.11 11.14
CA ASN A 333 12.50 -9.25 10.98
C ASN A 333 11.34 -9.16 11.98
N ASP A 334 10.14 -9.57 11.58
CA ASP A 334 8.94 -9.53 12.44
C ASP A 334 9.15 -10.26 13.76
N SER A 335 9.82 -11.41 13.73
CA SER A 335 10.14 -12.23 14.92
C SER A 335 11.15 -11.60 15.88
N GLU A 336 11.93 -10.65 15.43
CA GLU A 336 12.97 -9.97 16.22
C GLU A 336 12.56 -8.54 16.63
N ALA A 337 11.43 -8.05 16.09
CA ALA A 337 11.05 -6.65 16.22
C ALA A 337 10.80 -6.23 17.67
N GLU A 338 10.21 -7.10 18.49
CA GLU A 338 9.94 -6.80 19.90
C GLU A 338 11.22 -6.44 20.66
N GLU A 339 12.33 -7.11 20.36
CA GLU A 339 13.63 -6.92 21.05
C GLU A 339 14.52 -5.87 20.38
N LYS A 340 14.50 -5.76 19.05
CA LYS A 340 15.51 -5.00 18.31
C LYS A 340 14.99 -3.69 17.72
N LEU A 341 13.68 -3.55 17.48
CA LEU A 341 13.16 -2.48 16.63
C LEU A 341 13.47 -1.09 17.19
N MET A 342 13.09 -0.83 18.44
CA MET A 342 13.26 0.50 19.03
C MET A 342 14.72 0.86 19.22
N ALA A 343 15.56 -0.08 19.64
CA ALA A 343 17.00 0.12 19.73
C ALA A 343 17.60 0.44 18.35
N THR A 344 17.18 -0.28 17.29
CA THR A 344 17.62 -0.01 15.92
C THR A 344 17.19 1.39 15.46
N ALA A 345 15.94 1.79 15.72
CA ALA A 345 15.41 3.10 15.33
C ALA A 345 16.19 4.24 16.03
N ILE A 346 16.38 4.14 17.33
CA ILE A 346 17.09 5.14 18.15
C ILE A 346 18.57 5.22 17.76
N TYR A 347 19.24 4.08 17.53
CA TYR A 347 20.62 4.06 17.09
C TYR A 347 20.78 4.70 15.71
N THR A 348 19.91 4.36 14.77
CA THR A 348 19.92 4.94 13.42
C THR A 348 19.65 6.45 13.45
N LEU A 349 18.75 6.89 14.31
CA LEU A 349 18.40 8.31 14.48
C LEU A 349 19.59 9.15 14.97
N LYS A 350 20.51 8.57 15.75
CA LYS A 350 21.74 9.21 16.23
C LYS A 350 22.86 9.22 15.18
N ASP A 351 22.77 8.40 14.14
CA ASP A 351 23.74 8.33 13.05
C ASP A 351 23.27 9.21 11.86
N HIS A 352 23.61 10.50 11.92
CA HIS A 352 23.25 11.47 10.89
C HIS A 352 23.69 11.06 9.48
N LYS A 353 24.90 10.46 9.35
CA LYS A 353 25.41 10.01 8.03
C LYS A 353 24.56 8.87 7.48
N LYS A 354 24.14 7.97 8.35
CA LYS A 354 23.26 6.85 7.95
C LYS A 354 21.88 7.35 7.52
N LEU A 355 21.26 8.27 8.28
CA LEU A 355 19.98 8.87 7.92
C LEU A 355 20.05 9.57 6.56
N GLU A 356 21.02 10.47 6.37
CA GLU A 356 21.22 11.19 5.13
C GLU A 356 21.43 10.24 3.93
N SER A 357 22.22 9.18 4.14
CA SER A 357 22.42 8.15 3.11
C SER A 357 21.13 7.43 2.75
N LEU A 358 20.31 7.06 3.74
CA LEU A 358 19.01 6.41 3.50
C LEU A 358 18.05 7.33 2.75
N GLU A 359 17.92 8.59 3.16
CA GLU A 359 17.08 9.59 2.52
C GLU A 359 17.50 9.88 1.07
N LYS A 360 18.79 10.03 0.83
CA LYS A 360 19.35 10.23 -0.51
C LYS A 360 19.07 9.03 -1.41
N ASN A 361 19.28 7.82 -0.91
CA ASN A 361 19.10 6.61 -1.70
C ASN A 361 17.62 6.34 -2.00
N ILE A 362 16.71 6.49 -1.01
CA ILE A 362 15.27 6.26 -1.21
C ILE A 362 14.67 7.31 -2.16
N ALA A 363 15.16 8.55 -2.14
CA ALA A 363 14.75 9.61 -3.06
C ALA A 363 15.00 9.25 -4.54
N THR A 364 16.06 8.48 -4.83
CA THR A 364 16.34 8.01 -6.21
C THR A 364 15.29 7.01 -6.74
N MET A 365 14.49 6.46 -5.85
CA MET A 365 13.43 5.49 -6.18
C MET A 365 12.04 6.13 -6.24
N ALA A 366 11.94 7.44 -6.03
CA ALA A 366 10.69 8.18 -6.13
C ALA A 366 10.16 8.15 -7.56
N MET A 367 8.85 7.90 -7.69
CA MET A 367 8.15 7.93 -8.98
C MET A 367 6.91 8.82 -8.84
N THR A 368 7.06 10.04 -9.28
CA THR A 368 5.97 11.02 -9.34
C THR A 368 5.06 10.75 -10.53
N ASP A 369 3.82 11.23 -10.47
CA ASP A 369 2.83 11.11 -11.57
C ASP A 369 2.58 9.69 -12.09
N SER A 370 2.72 8.68 -11.23
CA SER A 370 2.50 7.26 -11.58
C SER A 370 1.11 7.01 -12.17
N ASP A 371 0.07 7.68 -11.64
CA ASP A 371 -1.29 7.63 -12.15
C ASP A 371 -1.38 8.16 -13.59
N MET A 372 -0.75 9.30 -13.89
CA MET A 372 -0.69 9.87 -15.24
C MET A 372 0.10 8.98 -16.20
N ALA A 373 1.19 8.36 -15.73
CA ALA A 373 1.96 7.42 -16.56
C ALA A 373 1.11 6.22 -16.98
N ILE A 374 0.35 5.63 -16.05
CA ILE A 374 -0.59 4.53 -16.33
C ILE A 374 -1.71 4.97 -17.28
N VAL A 375 -2.28 6.16 -17.07
CA VAL A 375 -3.32 6.72 -17.94
C VAL A 375 -2.81 6.93 -19.36
N LYS A 376 -1.60 7.46 -19.54
CA LYS A 376 -0.98 7.60 -20.87
C LYS A 376 -0.83 6.25 -21.58
N GLU A 377 -0.41 5.19 -20.86
CA GLU A 377 -0.32 3.85 -21.45
C GLU A 377 -1.72 3.29 -21.79
N ALA A 378 -2.74 3.53 -20.95
CA ALA A 378 -4.11 3.15 -21.23
C ALA A 378 -4.62 3.77 -22.56
N TYR A 379 -4.39 5.05 -22.77
CA TYR A 379 -4.79 5.74 -24.02
C TYR A 379 -3.97 5.32 -25.23
N LYS A 380 -2.69 4.97 -25.08
CA LYS A 380 -1.85 4.46 -26.19
C LYS A 380 -2.37 3.14 -26.76
N ILE A 381 -2.86 2.23 -25.91
CA ILE A 381 -3.30 0.91 -26.37
C ILE A 381 -4.71 0.86 -26.95
N VAL A 382 -5.49 1.93 -26.81
CA VAL A 382 -6.85 2.07 -27.39
C VAL A 382 -6.83 2.64 -28.82
N ARG A 383 -5.70 3.15 -29.26
CA ARG A 383 -5.50 3.70 -30.61
C ARG A 383 -5.50 2.65 -31.69
#